data_65a45edd5595da6d1c178e758b197ad9
#
_entry.id   65a45edd5595da6d1c178e758b197ad9
#
_cell.length_a   1.000
_cell.length_b   1.000
_cell.length_c   1.000
_cell.angle_alpha   90.00
_cell.angle_beta   90.00
_cell.angle_gamma   90.00
#
_symmetry.space_group_name_H-M   'P 1'
#
loop_
_entity.id
_entity.type
_entity.pdbx_description
1 polymer ?
#
loop_
_entity_poly.entity_id
_entity_poly.type
_entity_poly.pdbx_seq_one_letter_code
_entity_poly.pdbx_strand_id
1 'polypeptide(L)'
;MRLRQLVIATSEIDPLADSICDLFELRRTFSDPELIIFGLKNVLIPLGDTFLELVTPVKDNTAAERFLKKRDGDGGYMVIVDSLDLDKEQKRLKAVELDIVWHENRKTNGIHGQALHLHPKQVGGAILSIDNMKPASSWLWAGREWEKDINKSLVSHLSGVNICSPDPDNLLCNWERALGRKREADGTSIDLSGSSINFVINTQSQSEHISAFQIHTAKRLEIEKRAASLGVFINKNIRLGGVDFLLVE
;
A
#
# COMPACT_ATOMS: atom_id res chain seq x y z
N MET A 1 -2.49 -13.11 8.37
CA MET A 1 -2.67 -11.91 7.53
C MET A 1 -1.43 -11.06 7.68
N ARG A 2 -0.86 -10.56 6.61
CA ARG A 2 0.35 -9.72 6.61
C ARG A 2 0.19 -8.57 5.61
N LEU A 3 0.88 -7.48 5.83
CA LEU A 3 1.00 -6.41 4.84
C LEU A 3 1.75 -6.95 3.63
N ARG A 4 1.21 -6.74 2.43
CA ARG A 4 1.84 -7.26 1.23
C ARG A 4 2.19 -6.16 0.24
N GLN A 5 1.34 -5.13 0.13
CA GLN A 5 1.54 -4.09 -0.86
C GLN A 5 0.94 -2.77 -0.39
N LEU A 6 1.63 -1.67 -0.67
CA LEU A 6 1.14 -0.31 -0.50
C LEU A 6 1.11 0.39 -1.85
N VAL A 7 0.07 1.18 -2.09
CA VAL A 7 -0.16 1.81 -3.40
C VAL A 7 -0.18 3.32 -3.28
N ILE A 8 0.53 4.00 -4.19
CA ILE A 8 0.45 5.45 -4.41
C ILE A 8 -0.28 5.70 -5.72
N ALA A 9 -1.29 6.57 -5.71
CA ALA A 9 -1.82 7.15 -6.94
C ALA A 9 -1.01 8.40 -7.28
N THR A 10 -0.59 8.51 -8.54
CA THR A 10 0.23 9.62 -9.06
C THR A 10 -0.22 10.04 -10.45
N SER A 11 -0.01 11.29 -10.78
CA SER A 11 -0.20 11.81 -12.14
C SER A 11 0.97 11.49 -13.07
N GLU A 12 2.18 11.30 -12.52
CA GLU A 12 3.43 11.08 -13.27
C GLU A 12 4.17 9.85 -12.74
N ILE A 13 3.80 8.68 -13.27
CA ILE A 13 4.24 7.38 -12.75
C ILE A 13 5.76 7.15 -12.95
N ASP A 14 6.30 7.50 -14.13
CA ASP A 14 7.70 7.19 -14.46
C ASP A 14 8.69 8.04 -13.66
N PRO A 15 8.54 9.38 -13.54
CA PRO A 15 9.42 10.19 -12.70
C PRO A 15 9.39 9.79 -11.22
N LEU A 16 8.20 9.46 -10.69
CA LEU A 16 8.08 9.04 -9.30
C LEU A 16 8.74 7.68 -9.07
N ALA A 17 8.54 6.72 -9.99
CA ALA A 17 9.17 5.40 -9.90
C ALA A 17 10.70 5.50 -10.00
N ASP A 18 11.25 6.35 -10.89
CA ASP A 18 12.68 6.58 -10.98
C ASP A 18 13.24 7.16 -9.68
N SER A 19 12.58 8.19 -9.13
CA SER A 19 13.00 8.80 -7.86
C SER A 19 13.02 7.79 -6.69
N ILE A 20 12.03 6.92 -6.60
CA ILE A 20 11.96 5.86 -5.58
C ILE A 20 13.05 4.83 -5.79
N CYS A 21 13.22 4.36 -7.04
CA CYS A 21 14.25 3.38 -7.38
C CYS A 21 15.66 3.92 -7.12
N ASP A 22 15.93 5.16 -7.50
CA ASP A 22 17.23 5.81 -7.26
C ASP A 22 17.51 6.00 -5.77
N LEU A 23 16.50 6.43 -5.00
CA LEU A 23 16.65 6.66 -3.57
C LEU A 23 17.00 5.39 -2.79
N PHE A 24 16.27 4.32 -3.05
CA PHE A 24 16.33 3.06 -2.28
C PHE A 24 17.12 1.94 -2.97
N GLU A 25 17.72 2.21 -4.12
CA GLU A 25 18.41 1.22 -4.99
C GLU A 25 17.49 0.05 -5.36
N LEU A 26 16.25 0.34 -5.65
CA LEU A 26 15.25 -0.66 -6.04
C LEU A 26 15.15 -0.79 -7.57
N ARG A 27 14.39 -1.80 -8.00
CA ARG A 27 14.14 -2.05 -9.42
C ARG A 27 12.64 -2.18 -9.67
N ARG A 28 12.17 -1.68 -10.79
CA ARG A 28 10.82 -1.95 -11.28
C ARG A 28 10.77 -3.39 -11.76
N THR A 29 9.71 -4.12 -11.41
CA THR A 29 9.58 -5.53 -11.80
C THR A 29 8.49 -5.77 -12.84
N PHE A 30 7.35 -5.12 -12.70
CA PHE A 30 6.17 -5.46 -13.49
C PHE A 30 5.23 -4.28 -13.68
N SER A 31 4.50 -4.32 -14.81
CA SER A 31 3.34 -3.49 -15.08
C SER A 31 2.20 -4.41 -15.51
N ASP A 32 1.11 -4.45 -14.75
CA ASP A 32 -0.01 -5.34 -15.02
C ASP A 32 -0.93 -4.78 -16.12
N PRO A 33 -0.98 -5.38 -17.33
CA PRO A 33 -1.80 -4.88 -18.40
C PRO A 33 -3.31 -4.98 -18.11
N GLU A 34 -3.72 -5.83 -17.17
CA GLU A 34 -5.14 -6.00 -16.84
C GLU A 34 -5.71 -4.82 -16.04
N LEU A 35 -4.86 -3.95 -15.45
CA LEU A 35 -5.34 -2.73 -14.79
C LEU A 35 -6.05 -1.75 -15.75
N ILE A 36 -5.94 -1.97 -17.05
CA ILE A 36 -6.70 -1.19 -18.06
C ILE A 36 -8.21 -1.29 -17.88
N ILE A 37 -8.73 -2.35 -17.24
CA ILE A 37 -10.15 -2.48 -16.90
C ILE A 37 -10.62 -1.37 -15.94
N PHE A 38 -9.73 -0.93 -15.04
CA PHE A 38 -9.95 0.20 -14.14
C PHE A 38 -9.57 1.55 -14.76
N GLY A 39 -9.08 1.54 -16.01
CA GLY A 39 -8.53 2.73 -16.67
C GLY A 39 -7.22 3.21 -16.06
N LEU A 40 -6.41 2.29 -15.55
CA LEU A 40 -5.14 2.55 -14.88
C LEU A 40 -3.97 1.89 -15.63
N LYS A 41 -2.79 2.45 -15.43
CA LYS A 41 -1.47 1.86 -15.65
C LYS A 41 -0.76 1.79 -14.30
N ASN A 42 0.08 0.80 -14.09
CA ASN A 42 0.86 0.66 -12.85
C ASN A 42 2.33 0.33 -13.11
N VAL A 43 3.10 0.46 -12.04
CA VAL A 43 4.47 -0.06 -11.89
C VAL A 43 4.58 -0.68 -10.51
N LEU A 44 5.12 -1.91 -10.42
CA LEU A 44 5.44 -2.56 -9.16
C LEU A 44 6.95 -2.55 -8.91
N ILE A 45 7.30 -2.36 -7.63
CA ILE A 45 8.67 -2.28 -7.12
C ILE A 45 8.74 -3.21 -5.90
N PRO A 46 9.52 -4.31 -5.95
CA PRO A 46 9.63 -5.24 -4.83
C PRO A 46 10.58 -4.71 -3.75
N LEU A 47 10.15 -4.81 -2.49
CA LEU A 47 10.96 -4.61 -1.29
C LEU A 47 10.92 -5.93 -0.48
N GLY A 48 11.89 -6.80 -0.72
CA GLY A 48 11.82 -8.17 -0.21
C GLY A 48 10.63 -8.93 -0.77
N ASP A 49 9.73 -9.39 0.10
CA ASP A 49 8.47 -10.02 -0.29
C ASP A 49 7.24 -9.11 -0.10
N THR A 50 7.47 -7.81 0.07
CA THR A 50 6.46 -6.76 0.04
C THR A 50 6.62 -5.89 -1.20
N PHE A 51 5.61 -5.11 -1.57
CA PHE A 51 5.59 -4.37 -2.81
C PHE A 51 5.13 -2.93 -2.62
N LEU A 52 5.81 -2.02 -3.29
CA LEU A 52 5.30 -0.68 -3.55
C LEU A 52 4.73 -0.66 -4.97
N GLU A 53 3.49 -0.22 -5.10
CA GLU A 53 2.85 -0.01 -6.38
C GLU A 53 2.59 1.46 -6.62
N LEU A 54 2.84 1.90 -7.83
CA LEU A 54 2.40 3.20 -8.32
C LEU A 54 1.30 2.97 -9.35
N VAL A 55 0.21 3.73 -9.27
CA VAL A 55 -0.87 3.71 -10.26
C VAL A 55 -1.12 5.10 -10.82
N THR A 56 -1.39 5.17 -12.12
CA THR A 56 -1.78 6.42 -12.78
C THR A 56 -3.00 6.21 -13.66
N PRO A 57 -3.97 7.15 -13.70
CA PRO A 57 -5.11 7.08 -14.58
C PRO A 57 -4.67 7.25 -16.05
N VAL A 58 -5.18 6.41 -16.94
CA VAL A 58 -5.00 6.49 -18.40
C VAL A 58 -6.32 6.70 -19.14
N LYS A 59 -7.41 6.83 -18.38
CA LYS A 59 -8.76 7.18 -18.87
C LYS A 59 -9.36 8.24 -17.97
N ASP A 60 -10.26 9.03 -18.52
CA ASP A 60 -11.00 10.02 -17.77
C ASP A 60 -11.97 9.39 -16.77
N ASN A 61 -12.26 10.14 -15.71
CA ASN A 61 -13.27 9.82 -14.71
C ASN A 61 -13.05 8.46 -13.97
N THR A 62 -11.80 8.01 -13.86
CA THR A 62 -11.45 6.86 -13.03
C THR A 62 -11.53 7.20 -11.54
N ALA A 63 -11.57 6.15 -10.69
CA ALA A 63 -11.53 6.34 -9.24
C ALA A 63 -10.20 7.02 -8.80
N ALA A 64 -9.08 6.63 -9.41
CA ALA A 64 -7.78 7.22 -9.12
C ALA A 64 -7.70 8.69 -9.57
N GLU A 65 -8.25 9.05 -10.75
CA GLU A 65 -8.30 10.44 -11.20
C GLU A 65 -9.11 11.32 -10.25
N ARG A 66 -10.29 10.84 -9.81
CA ARG A 66 -11.10 11.57 -8.82
C ARG A 66 -10.38 11.71 -7.47
N PHE A 67 -9.61 10.69 -7.06
CA PHE A 67 -8.78 10.75 -5.87
C PHE A 67 -7.70 11.84 -5.99
N LEU A 68 -6.92 11.84 -7.08
CA LEU A 68 -5.87 12.83 -7.35
C LEU A 68 -6.44 14.26 -7.38
N LYS A 69 -7.56 14.47 -8.08
CA LYS A 69 -8.24 15.77 -8.14
C LYS A 69 -8.73 16.24 -6.77
N LYS A 70 -9.33 15.34 -5.97
CA LYS A 70 -9.83 15.67 -4.62
C LYS A 70 -8.70 16.02 -3.66
N ARG A 71 -7.55 15.35 -3.81
CA ARG A 71 -6.38 15.52 -2.96
C ARG A 71 -5.50 16.71 -3.40
N ASP A 72 -5.66 17.18 -4.62
CA ASP A 72 -4.81 18.17 -5.27
C ASP A 72 -3.35 17.70 -5.36
N GLY A 73 -3.17 16.47 -5.87
CA GLY A 73 -1.85 15.85 -6.05
C GLY A 73 -1.81 14.36 -5.73
N ASP A 74 -0.60 13.83 -5.74
CA ASP A 74 -0.31 12.42 -5.48
C ASP A 74 -0.59 12.04 -4.02
N GLY A 75 -0.78 10.74 -3.75
CA GLY A 75 -0.96 10.27 -2.38
C GLY A 75 -1.12 8.77 -2.22
N GLY A 76 -0.98 8.31 -0.98
CA GLY A 76 -1.25 6.93 -0.62
C GLY A 76 -2.70 6.57 -0.91
N TYR A 77 -2.91 5.45 -1.63
CA TYR A 77 -4.19 5.11 -2.26
C TYR A 77 -4.81 3.82 -1.73
N MET A 78 -4.00 2.74 -1.65
CA MET A 78 -4.49 1.45 -1.17
C MET A 78 -3.51 0.82 -0.17
N VAL A 79 -4.09 -0.01 0.71
CA VAL A 79 -3.37 -0.97 1.55
C VAL A 79 -3.84 -2.37 1.15
N ILE A 80 -2.92 -3.25 0.79
CA ILE A 80 -3.22 -4.62 0.38
C ILE A 80 -2.57 -5.57 1.38
N VAL A 81 -3.40 -6.40 2.00
CA VAL A 81 -2.97 -7.44 2.93
C VAL A 81 -3.22 -8.81 2.32
N ASP A 82 -2.36 -9.78 2.60
CA ASP A 82 -2.65 -11.13 2.19
C ASP A 82 -3.23 -11.98 3.34
N SER A 83 -4.15 -12.87 2.99
CA SER A 83 -4.76 -13.84 3.89
C SER A 83 -4.63 -15.24 3.28
N LEU A 84 -4.45 -16.24 4.12
CA LEU A 84 -4.33 -17.64 3.68
C LEU A 84 -5.67 -18.27 3.27
N ASP A 85 -6.80 -17.68 3.69
CA ASP A 85 -8.14 -18.22 3.47
C ASP A 85 -9.14 -17.09 3.14
N LEU A 86 -9.27 -16.80 1.84
CA LEU A 86 -10.15 -15.72 1.38
C LEU A 86 -11.64 -16.05 1.54
N ASP A 87 -12.02 -17.33 1.48
CA ASP A 87 -13.41 -17.74 1.67
C ASP A 87 -13.86 -17.48 3.11
N LYS A 88 -12.96 -17.70 4.08
CA LYS A 88 -13.18 -17.35 5.48
C LYS A 88 -13.32 -15.83 5.66
N GLU A 89 -12.45 -15.06 5.02
CA GLU A 89 -12.51 -13.60 5.08
C GLU A 89 -13.82 -13.07 4.46
N GLN A 90 -14.24 -13.60 3.32
CA GLN A 90 -15.50 -13.20 2.68
C GLN A 90 -16.72 -13.47 3.57
N LYS A 91 -16.77 -14.65 4.23
CA LYS A 91 -17.84 -14.97 5.19
C LYS A 91 -17.82 -14.02 6.39
N ARG A 92 -16.62 -13.70 6.91
CA ARG A 92 -16.43 -12.79 8.04
C ARG A 92 -16.88 -11.37 7.68
N LEU A 93 -16.47 -10.84 6.51
CA LEU A 93 -16.86 -9.52 6.03
C LEU A 93 -18.38 -9.40 5.89
N LYS A 94 -19.02 -10.43 5.33
CA LYS A 94 -20.48 -10.48 5.25
C LYS A 94 -21.16 -10.47 6.63
N ALA A 95 -20.60 -11.19 7.60
CA ALA A 95 -21.15 -11.24 8.96
C ALA A 95 -21.04 -9.91 9.72
N VAL A 96 -20.09 -9.06 9.34
CA VAL A 96 -19.93 -7.71 9.92
C VAL A 96 -20.45 -6.60 8.97
N GLU A 97 -21.24 -6.97 7.96
CA GLU A 97 -21.92 -6.04 7.04
C GLU A 97 -20.95 -5.06 6.34
N LEU A 98 -19.79 -5.58 5.89
CA LEU A 98 -18.85 -4.82 5.06
C LEU A 98 -18.98 -5.24 3.61
N ASP A 99 -19.21 -4.27 2.74
CA ASP A 99 -19.41 -4.48 1.31
C ASP A 99 -18.10 -4.72 0.58
N ILE A 100 -18.08 -5.76 -0.25
CA ILE A 100 -17.02 -6.02 -1.22
C ILE A 100 -17.45 -5.36 -2.53
N VAL A 101 -16.71 -4.34 -2.97
CA VAL A 101 -17.01 -3.58 -4.19
C VAL A 101 -16.34 -4.15 -5.43
N TRP A 102 -15.31 -4.98 -5.25
CA TRP A 102 -14.65 -5.71 -6.32
C TRP A 102 -14.15 -7.06 -5.82
N HIS A 103 -14.31 -8.08 -6.63
CA HIS A 103 -13.79 -9.42 -6.40
C HIS A 103 -12.97 -9.85 -7.63
N GLU A 104 -11.65 -9.91 -7.48
CA GLU A 104 -10.76 -10.47 -8.50
C GLU A 104 -10.58 -11.96 -8.29
N ASN A 105 -10.52 -12.71 -9.40
CA ASN A 105 -10.26 -14.14 -9.39
C ASN A 105 -9.54 -14.55 -10.68
N ARG A 106 -8.22 -14.54 -10.64
CA ARG A 106 -7.37 -14.73 -11.82
C ARG A 106 -6.46 -15.95 -11.66
N LYS A 107 -6.39 -16.79 -12.69
CA LYS A 107 -5.47 -17.93 -12.77
C LYS A 107 -4.57 -17.76 -13.98
N THR A 108 -3.28 -17.75 -13.74
CA THR A 108 -2.27 -17.58 -14.79
C THR A 108 -1.01 -18.35 -14.43
N ASN A 109 -0.48 -19.17 -15.35
CA ASN A 109 0.81 -19.84 -15.22
C ASN A 109 0.98 -20.64 -13.90
N GLY A 110 -0.08 -21.32 -13.45
CA GLY A 110 -0.04 -22.13 -12.22
C GLY A 110 -0.21 -21.31 -10.92
N ILE A 111 -0.36 -19.99 -11.02
CA ILE A 111 -0.68 -19.12 -9.87
C ILE A 111 -2.18 -18.80 -9.92
N HIS A 112 -2.82 -18.89 -8.76
CA HIS A 112 -4.19 -18.45 -8.56
C HIS A 112 -4.19 -17.26 -7.59
N GLY A 113 -4.50 -16.07 -8.09
CA GLY A 113 -4.65 -14.84 -7.32
C GLY A 113 -6.12 -14.48 -7.16
N GLN A 114 -6.50 -14.10 -5.94
CA GLN A 114 -7.82 -13.59 -5.62
C GLN A 114 -7.69 -12.33 -4.78
N ALA A 115 -8.60 -11.36 -4.93
CA ALA A 115 -8.64 -10.14 -4.15
C ALA A 115 -10.07 -9.71 -3.83
N LEU A 116 -10.28 -9.17 -2.63
CA LEU A 116 -11.52 -8.56 -2.17
C LEU A 116 -11.26 -7.08 -1.85
N HIS A 117 -11.71 -6.17 -2.71
CA HIS A 117 -11.65 -4.74 -2.41
C HIS A 117 -12.88 -4.33 -1.60
N LEU A 118 -12.64 -3.73 -0.44
CA LEU A 118 -13.70 -3.29 0.45
C LEU A 118 -14.20 -1.89 0.08
N HIS A 119 -15.44 -1.60 0.46
CA HIS A 119 -16.04 -0.30 0.20
C HIS A 119 -15.30 0.81 0.98
N PRO A 120 -14.63 1.78 0.30
CA PRO A 120 -13.71 2.71 0.95
C PRO A 120 -14.40 3.64 1.97
N LYS A 121 -15.70 3.91 1.84
CA LYS A 121 -16.46 4.71 2.82
C LYS A 121 -16.77 3.96 4.12
N GLN A 122 -16.70 2.62 4.10
CA GLN A 122 -16.97 1.80 5.28
C GLN A 122 -15.69 1.48 6.06
N VAL A 123 -14.53 1.60 5.40
CA VAL A 123 -13.21 1.38 6.02
C VAL A 123 -12.58 2.70 6.43
N GLY A 124 -12.52 3.68 5.54
CA GLY A 124 -11.89 4.99 5.75
C GLY A 124 -10.38 4.99 5.51
N GLY A 125 -9.84 6.17 5.25
CA GLY A 125 -8.40 6.45 5.13
C GLY A 125 -7.71 5.93 3.87
N ALA A 126 -8.09 4.77 3.37
CA ALA A 126 -7.55 4.14 2.16
C ALA A 126 -8.54 3.12 1.57
N ILE A 127 -8.29 2.66 0.35
CA ILE A 127 -8.91 1.43 -0.16
C ILE A 127 -8.16 0.25 0.48
N LEU A 128 -8.89 -0.63 1.16
CA LEU A 128 -8.35 -1.87 1.70
C LEU A 128 -8.66 -3.02 0.76
N SER A 129 -7.64 -3.81 0.40
CA SER A 129 -7.80 -5.08 -0.27
C SER A 129 -7.30 -6.23 0.61
N ILE A 130 -8.06 -7.33 0.63
CA ILE A 130 -7.64 -8.59 1.25
C ILE A 130 -7.45 -9.59 0.13
N ASP A 131 -6.21 -10.03 -0.06
CA ASP A 131 -5.81 -10.85 -1.17
C ASP A 131 -5.37 -12.25 -0.73
N ASN A 132 -5.39 -13.19 -1.67
CA ASN A 132 -4.87 -14.55 -1.44
C ASN A 132 -4.16 -15.04 -2.69
N MET A 133 -3.03 -15.69 -2.50
CA MET A 133 -2.28 -16.35 -3.57
C MET A 133 -2.13 -17.85 -3.32
N LYS A 134 -2.20 -18.62 -4.38
CA LYS A 134 -1.87 -20.04 -4.39
C LYS A 134 -0.88 -20.31 -5.53
N PRO A 135 0.38 -20.69 -5.22
CA PRO A 135 0.97 -20.89 -3.89
C PRO A 135 1.14 -19.57 -3.10
N ALA A 136 1.15 -19.65 -1.76
CA ALA A 136 1.19 -18.48 -0.87
C ALA A 136 2.50 -17.65 -0.97
N SER A 137 3.58 -18.23 -1.50
CA SER A 137 4.83 -17.54 -1.78
C SER A 137 4.78 -16.66 -3.02
N SER A 138 3.83 -16.89 -3.94
CA SER A 138 3.69 -16.10 -5.16
C SER A 138 3.02 -14.74 -4.92
N TRP A 139 3.14 -13.84 -5.90
CA TRP A 139 2.40 -12.60 -5.95
C TRP A 139 2.03 -12.27 -7.40
N LEU A 140 0.87 -12.71 -7.84
CA LEU A 140 0.45 -12.63 -9.24
C LEU A 140 0.47 -11.20 -9.77
N TRP A 141 0.15 -10.23 -8.91
CA TRP A 141 0.09 -8.81 -9.26
C TRP A 141 1.46 -8.22 -9.60
N ALA A 142 2.56 -8.81 -9.10
CA ALA A 142 3.93 -8.38 -9.40
C ALA A 142 4.57 -9.14 -10.57
N GLY A 143 3.80 -9.97 -11.26
CA GLY A 143 4.32 -10.81 -12.33
C GLY A 143 5.04 -12.06 -11.79
N ARG A 144 5.53 -12.89 -12.72
CA ARG A 144 6.07 -14.22 -12.37
C ARG A 144 7.50 -14.19 -11.83
N GLU A 145 8.27 -13.18 -12.21
CA GLU A 145 9.72 -13.16 -12.01
C GLU A 145 10.20 -12.05 -11.06
N TRP A 146 9.28 -11.47 -10.29
CA TRP A 146 9.55 -10.34 -9.39
C TRP A 146 10.72 -10.58 -8.41
N GLU A 147 10.96 -11.83 -8.03
CA GLU A 147 12.04 -12.22 -7.12
C GLU A 147 13.43 -11.89 -7.68
N LYS A 148 13.58 -11.83 -9.01
CA LYS A 148 14.85 -11.46 -9.68
C LYS A 148 15.20 -9.99 -9.52
N ASP A 149 14.22 -9.15 -9.26
CA ASP A 149 14.37 -7.70 -9.15
C ASP A 149 14.53 -7.24 -7.68
N ILE A 150 14.50 -8.17 -6.73
CA ILE A 150 14.72 -7.84 -5.32
C ILE A 150 16.13 -7.32 -5.12
N ASN A 151 16.23 -6.13 -4.53
CA ASN A 151 17.48 -5.59 -4.01
C ASN A 151 17.31 -5.23 -2.52
N LYS A 152 18.17 -5.79 -1.67
CA LYS A 152 18.16 -5.57 -0.22
C LYS A 152 19.38 -4.79 0.27
N SER A 153 20.04 -4.04 -0.62
CA SER A 153 21.25 -3.28 -0.28
C SER A 153 20.98 -2.18 0.75
N LEU A 154 19.89 -1.45 0.60
CA LEU A 154 19.50 -0.34 1.45
C LEU A 154 18.27 -0.62 2.31
N VAL A 155 17.28 -1.30 1.77
CA VAL A 155 15.98 -1.55 2.42
C VAL A 155 15.59 -3.02 2.32
N SER A 156 14.84 -3.53 3.28
CA SER A 156 14.47 -4.95 3.31
C SER A 156 13.01 -5.23 2.98
N HIS A 157 12.06 -4.45 3.52
CA HIS A 157 10.62 -4.65 3.33
C HIS A 157 9.82 -3.43 3.80
N LEU A 158 8.54 -3.38 3.44
CA LEU A 158 7.56 -2.48 4.03
C LEU A 158 7.17 -3.00 5.41
N SER A 159 7.47 -2.25 6.45
CA SER A 159 7.20 -2.64 7.84
C SER A 159 5.90 -2.04 8.40
N GLY A 160 5.28 -1.10 7.69
CA GLY A 160 4.00 -0.54 8.13
C GLY A 160 3.48 0.62 7.29
N VAL A 161 2.34 1.12 7.72
CA VAL A 161 1.67 2.28 7.13
C VAL A 161 1.04 3.13 8.23
N ASN A 162 1.14 4.46 8.09
CA ASN A 162 0.42 5.40 8.96
C ASN A 162 -0.77 5.98 8.21
N ILE A 163 -1.94 5.90 8.83
CA ILE A 163 -3.20 6.47 8.32
C ILE A 163 -3.62 7.59 9.27
N CYS A 164 -3.69 8.80 8.75
CA CYS A 164 -4.12 9.98 9.48
C CYS A 164 -5.64 10.12 9.48
N SER A 165 -6.19 10.53 10.62
CA SER A 165 -7.61 10.88 10.78
C SER A 165 -7.77 12.01 11.79
N PRO A 166 -8.79 12.87 11.67
CA PRO A 166 -9.22 13.75 12.77
C PRO A 166 -9.82 12.96 13.95
N ASP A 167 -10.31 11.74 13.71
CA ASP A 167 -10.81 10.78 14.71
C ASP A 167 -10.15 9.40 14.46
N PRO A 168 -8.89 9.20 14.92
CA PRO A 168 -8.17 7.96 14.70
C PRO A 168 -8.78 6.75 15.42
N ASP A 169 -9.47 6.94 16.54
CA ASP A 169 -10.12 5.85 17.27
C ASP A 169 -11.29 5.26 16.47
N ASN A 170 -12.14 6.09 15.89
CA ASN A 170 -13.23 5.64 15.01
C ASN A 170 -12.68 4.95 13.76
N LEU A 171 -11.66 5.54 13.13
CA LEU A 171 -11.02 4.94 11.97
C LEU A 171 -10.42 3.57 12.31
N LEU A 172 -9.71 3.44 13.44
CA LEU A 172 -9.15 2.19 13.92
C LEU A 172 -10.23 1.14 14.17
N CYS A 173 -11.37 1.50 14.78
CA CYS A 173 -12.51 0.58 14.94
C CYS A 173 -13.03 0.03 13.60
N ASN A 174 -13.09 0.86 12.54
CA ASN A 174 -13.46 0.40 11.22
C ASN A 174 -12.45 -0.61 10.65
N TRP A 175 -11.16 -0.37 10.84
CA TRP A 175 -10.10 -1.26 10.41
C TRP A 175 -10.03 -2.56 11.22
N GLU A 176 -10.27 -2.52 12.55
CA GLU A 176 -10.44 -3.73 13.38
C GLU A 176 -11.54 -4.63 12.81
N ARG A 177 -12.69 -4.03 12.47
CA ARG A 177 -13.82 -4.73 11.86
C ARG A 177 -13.47 -5.28 10.49
N ALA A 178 -12.80 -4.48 9.65
CA ALA A 178 -12.42 -4.86 8.28
C ALA A 178 -11.37 -5.98 8.24
N LEU A 179 -10.39 -5.96 9.14
CA LEU A 179 -9.33 -6.96 9.19
C LEU A 179 -9.66 -8.17 10.10
N GLY A 180 -10.69 -8.06 10.96
CA GLY A 180 -10.97 -9.06 11.98
C GLY A 180 -9.84 -9.20 12.99
N ARG A 181 -9.12 -8.11 13.24
CA ARG A 181 -7.98 -8.00 14.14
C ARG A 181 -8.27 -6.99 15.23
N LYS A 182 -7.69 -7.18 16.40
CA LYS A 182 -7.78 -6.22 17.50
C LYS A 182 -6.58 -5.27 17.45
N ARG A 183 -6.78 -4.07 17.97
CA ARG A 183 -5.70 -3.11 18.22
C ARG A 183 -4.70 -3.66 19.21
N GLU A 184 -3.48 -3.21 19.09
CA GLU A 184 -2.41 -3.48 20.03
C GLU A 184 -2.63 -2.75 21.39
N ALA A 185 -1.82 -3.11 22.39
CA ALA A 185 -1.93 -2.52 23.73
C ALA A 185 -1.67 -1.01 23.77
N ASP A 186 -0.99 -0.47 22.75
CA ASP A 186 -0.77 0.99 22.57
C ASP A 186 -2.04 1.75 22.23
N GLY A 187 -3.11 1.03 21.83
CA GLY A 187 -4.41 1.60 21.46
C GLY A 187 -4.45 2.30 20.10
N THR A 188 -3.34 2.34 19.36
CA THR A 188 -3.18 3.16 18.15
C THR A 188 -2.79 2.36 16.91
N SER A 189 -2.52 1.06 17.04
CA SER A 189 -2.05 0.23 15.94
C SER A 189 -2.73 -1.13 15.85
N ILE A 190 -2.63 -1.78 14.69
CA ILE A 190 -3.02 -3.17 14.41
C ILE A 190 -1.80 -3.90 13.87
N ASP A 191 -1.39 -5.00 14.53
CA ASP A 191 -0.31 -5.87 14.06
C ASP A 191 -0.74 -6.79 12.91
N LEU A 192 0.14 -6.93 11.94
CA LEU A 192 -0.02 -7.77 10.74
C LEU A 192 1.15 -8.74 10.54
N SER A 193 1.51 -9.48 11.59
CA SER A 193 2.57 -10.52 11.51
C SER A 193 3.91 -9.97 11.00
N GLY A 194 4.47 -9.00 11.72
CA GLY A 194 5.76 -8.37 11.43
C GLY A 194 5.68 -7.04 10.69
N SER A 195 4.48 -6.51 10.53
CA SER A 195 4.21 -5.14 10.06
C SER A 195 3.03 -4.55 10.82
N SER A 196 2.84 -3.22 10.73
CA SER A 196 1.77 -2.55 11.46
C SER A 196 0.99 -1.55 10.61
N ILE A 197 -0.29 -1.39 10.95
CA ILE A 197 -1.08 -0.24 10.50
C ILE A 197 -1.27 0.66 11.70
N ASN A 198 -0.81 1.90 11.59
CA ASN A 198 -0.83 2.88 12.68
C ASN A 198 -1.83 3.98 12.36
N PHE A 199 -2.65 4.33 13.34
CA PHE A 199 -3.68 5.35 13.21
C PHE A 199 -3.23 6.58 13.99
N VAL A 200 -3.01 7.69 13.28
CA VAL A 200 -2.41 8.89 13.85
C VAL A 200 -3.36 10.08 13.72
N ILE A 201 -3.35 10.93 14.76
CA ILE A 201 -4.18 12.12 14.75
C ILE A 201 -3.69 13.14 13.73
N ASN A 202 -4.61 13.71 12.98
CA ASN A 202 -4.35 14.86 12.12
C ASN A 202 -5.30 16.00 12.48
N THR A 203 -4.76 17.00 13.12
CA THR A 203 -5.52 18.19 13.53
C THR A 203 -5.58 19.26 12.43
N GLN A 204 -4.79 19.13 11.37
CA GLN A 204 -4.69 20.11 10.28
C GLN A 204 -5.60 19.82 9.09
N SER A 205 -6.09 18.60 8.96
CA SER A 205 -6.96 18.16 7.86
C SER A 205 -8.19 17.44 8.41
N GLN A 206 -9.34 17.70 7.82
CA GLN A 206 -10.58 16.98 8.09
C GLN A 206 -10.69 15.67 7.30
N SER A 207 -9.69 15.34 6.46
CA SER A 207 -9.71 14.15 5.64
C SER A 207 -8.81 13.05 6.17
N GLU A 208 -9.34 11.84 6.20
CA GLU A 208 -8.56 10.62 6.43
C GLU A 208 -7.71 10.30 5.20
N HIS A 209 -6.46 9.91 5.43
CA HIS A 209 -5.55 9.54 4.33
C HIS A 209 -4.32 8.79 4.85
N ILE A 210 -3.67 8.06 3.96
CA ILE A 210 -2.33 7.51 4.22
C ILE A 210 -1.34 8.68 4.25
N SER A 211 -0.64 8.84 5.37
CA SER A 211 0.36 9.91 5.57
C SER A 211 1.79 9.41 5.39
N ALA A 212 2.08 8.16 5.75
CA ALA A 212 3.42 7.62 5.63
C ALA A 212 3.45 6.12 5.38
N PHE A 213 4.50 5.66 4.70
CA PHE A 213 4.92 4.27 4.61
C PHE A 213 6.14 4.04 5.50
N GLN A 214 6.18 2.94 6.21
CA GLN A 214 7.32 2.53 7.02
C GLN A 214 8.15 1.51 6.25
N ILE A 215 9.45 1.79 6.15
CA ILE A 215 10.41 0.92 5.45
C ILE A 215 11.48 0.48 6.44
N HIS A 216 11.69 -0.83 6.53
CA HIS A 216 12.74 -1.39 7.38
C HIS A 216 14.11 -1.28 6.70
N THR A 217 15.09 -0.72 7.44
CA THR A 217 16.46 -0.54 6.96
C THR A 217 17.47 -0.51 8.13
N ALA A 218 18.64 -1.05 7.92
CA ALA A 218 19.83 -0.81 8.76
C ALA A 218 20.75 0.30 8.20
N LYS A 219 20.31 1.04 7.17
CA LYS A 219 21.11 2.01 6.42
C LYS A 219 20.52 3.43 6.44
N ARG A 220 19.84 3.78 7.53
CA ARG A 220 19.14 5.07 7.68
C ARG A 220 19.98 6.26 7.22
N LEU A 221 21.19 6.43 7.76
CA LEU A 221 22.04 7.60 7.45
C LEU A 221 22.45 7.67 5.98
N GLU A 222 22.63 6.52 5.33
CA GLU A 222 22.95 6.46 3.91
C GLU A 222 21.78 6.92 3.06
N ILE A 223 20.57 6.43 3.38
CA ILE A 223 19.33 6.81 2.68
C ILE A 223 19.02 8.30 2.89
N GLU A 224 19.18 8.83 4.11
CA GLU A 224 18.96 10.25 4.38
C GLU A 224 19.92 11.16 3.59
N LYS A 225 21.19 10.78 3.45
CA LYS A 225 22.17 11.49 2.59
C LYS A 225 21.75 11.47 1.12
N ARG A 226 21.31 10.31 0.62
CA ARG A 226 20.79 10.18 -0.76
C ARG A 226 19.54 11.03 -0.96
N ALA A 227 18.60 10.99 -0.02
CA ALA A 227 17.38 11.78 -0.07
C ALA A 227 17.68 13.29 -0.10
N ALA A 228 18.68 13.74 0.68
CA ALA A 228 19.12 15.13 0.66
C ALA A 228 19.73 15.51 -0.69
N SER A 229 20.55 14.65 -1.29
CA SER A 229 21.14 14.90 -2.62
C SER A 229 20.11 14.92 -3.75
N LEU A 230 19.02 14.15 -3.61
CA LEU A 230 17.89 14.13 -4.56
C LEU A 230 16.87 15.26 -4.31
N GLY A 231 17.04 16.05 -3.23
CA GLY A 231 16.11 17.13 -2.90
C GLY A 231 14.75 16.67 -2.35
N VAL A 232 14.64 15.40 -1.91
CA VAL A 232 13.40 14.80 -1.39
C VAL A 232 13.39 14.67 0.14
N PHE A 233 14.43 15.18 0.83
CA PHE A 233 14.53 15.21 2.29
C PHE A 233 14.04 16.58 2.80
N ILE A 234 12.77 16.62 3.20
CA ILE A 234 12.06 17.85 3.56
C ILE A 234 11.64 17.77 5.03
N ASN A 235 12.03 18.77 5.85
CA ASN A 235 11.66 18.84 7.28
C ASN A 235 11.99 17.55 8.07
N LYS A 236 13.15 16.93 7.80
CA LYS A 236 13.61 15.65 8.37
C LYS A 236 12.81 14.41 7.93
N ASN A 237 11.95 14.54 6.95
CA ASN A 237 11.19 13.42 6.36
C ASN A 237 11.58 13.25 4.90
N ILE A 238 11.59 12.03 4.44
CA ILE A 238 11.67 11.69 3.00
C ILE A 238 10.26 11.73 2.46
N ARG A 239 9.99 12.62 1.48
CA ARG A 239 8.65 12.79 0.92
C ARG A 239 8.64 12.60 -0.58
N LEU A 240 7.87 11.60 -1.04
CA LEU A 240 7.69 11.24 -2.45
C LEU A 240 6.23 10.81 -2.69
N GLY A 241 5.66 11.18 -3.83
CA GLY A 241 4.30 10.76 -4.21
C GLY A 241 3.22 11.13 -3.19
N GLY A 242 3.39 12.26 -2.49
CA GLY A 242 2.43 12.76 -1.50
C GLY A 242 2.39 12.00 -0.18
N VAL A 243 3.34 11.09 0.10
CA VAL A 243 3.50 10.35 1.36
C VAL A 243 4.90 10.51 1.92
N ASP A 244 5.04 10.40 3.25
CA ASP A 244 6.34 10.34 3.89
C ASP A 244 6.84 8.88 3.94
N PHE A 245 8.15 8.69 3.77
CA PHE A 245 8.81 7.39 3.93
C PHE A 245 9.59 7.39 5.24
N LEU A 246 9.08 6.67 6.24
CA LEU A 246 9.68 6.57 7.56
C LEU A 246 10.62 5.37 7.60
N LEU A 247 11.88 5.62 7.95
CA LEU A 247 12.90 4.59 8.05
C LEU A 247 12.85 3.97 9.46
N VAL A 248 12.64 2.66 9.55
CA VAL A 248 12.55 1.87 10.78
C VAL A 248 13.74 0.89 10.83
N GLU A 249 14.38 0.74 11.99
CA GLU A 249 15.50 -0.18 12.26
C GLU A 249 15.03 -1.42 13.02
#